data_8cb5af9921aad4636701a68f3e8510e0
#
_entry.id   8cb5af9921aad4636701a68f3e8510e0
#
_cell.length_a   1.000
_cell.length_b   1.000
_cell.length_c   1.000
_cell.angle_alpha   90.00
_cell.angle_beta   90.00
_cell.angle_gamma   90.00
#
_symmetry.space_group_name_H-M   'P 1'
#
loop_
_entity.id
_entity.type
_entity.pdbx_description
1 polymer ?
#
loop_
_entity_poly.entity_id
_entity_poly.type
_entity_poly.pdbx_seq_one_letter_code
_entity_poly.pdbx_strand_id
1 'polypeptide(L)'
;MRALTDLTRDLVSTASHEDESRAGDLIETWLAEHTDADVTRDGAANVIARRTLGDAVPDAESRSLAFVGHHDVVPPDDSQLAGDSNEDADRTGEYAVEERDGRLYGRGTADMKGAVAAAMCAFRDAASNASKNDDDSNTSRSAEQTDADVDSTGGETPSVDELVFASFVGEEVGGVGARHAIDAGFAPGYAIVGEGSTNYSNPNTTDVAVAHKGRRASTITARGGAAHASEPEAGENAVYRACEAVDVVRGIEAPAVEIAGEELRGSVVTEIEGGSAWNVIPDSCTMTIDERTVPGERAPLGDVGETAGVSWDVDQELPPMRCESNEFAETVRGAAAAAQEGSPKLVTKPHATDAGWLAEAGTACVVCGPAEPGEAHTETESVSIEVLNRCCRIYRGAAEAMC
;
A
#
# COMPACT_ATOMS: atom_id res chain seq x y z
N MET A 1 0.07 -24.07 7.41
CA MET A 1 -0.24 -23.17 8.55
C MET A 1 0.99 -22.85 9.38
N ARG A 2 1.70 -23.81 10.01
CA ARG A 2 2.92 -23.49 10.80
C ARG A 2 3.96 -22.73 10.01
N ALA A 3 4.28 -23.13 8.77
CA ALA A 3 5.31 -22.49 7.96
C ALA A 3 5.05 -20.98 7.70
N LEU A 4 3.79 -20.57 7.43
CA LEU A 4 3.45 -19.15 7.25
C LEU A 4 3.58 -18.37 8.56
N THR A 5 3.08 -18.90 9.66
CA THR A 5 3.18 -18.26 10.98
C THR A 5 4.64 -18.11 11.43
N ASP A 6 5.47 -19.13 11.20
CA ASP A 6 6.90 -19.09 11.53
C ASP A 6 7.63 -18.04 10.67
N LEU A 7 7.39 -18.01 9.34
CA LEU A 7 7.95 -16.99 8.45
C LEU A 7 7.49 -15.58 8.84
N THR A 8 6.20 -15.40 9.18
CA THR A 8 5.71 -14.11 9.67
C THR A 8 6.45 -13.67 10.93
N ARG A 9 6.66 -14.61 11.87
CA ARG A 9 7.39 -14.32 13.11
C ARG A 9 8.82 -13.91 12.83
N ASP A 10 9.53 -14.61 11.95
CA ASP A 10 10.89 -14.32 11.57
C ASP A 10 11.03 -12.93 10.94
N LEU A 11 10.13 -12.58 9.99
CA LEU A 11 10.10 -11.26 9.37
C LEU A 11 9.79 -10.16 10.37
N VAL A 12 8.77 -10.36 11.21
CA VAL A 12 8.32 -9.35 12.19
C VAL A 12 9.41 -9.13 13.26
N SER A 13 10.08 -10.18 13.74
CA SER A 13 11.16 -10.02 14.74
C SER A 13 12.37 -9.28 14.18
N THR A 14 12.57 -9.25 12.88
CA THR A 14 13.67 -8.55 12.22
C THR A 14 13.38 -7.05 12.14
N ALA A 15 14.16 -6.21 12.82
CA ALA A 15 14.00 -4.76 12.79
C ALA A 15 14.28 -4.19 11.39
N SER A 16 13.46 -3.20 10.97
CA SER A 16 13.55 -2.56 9.65
C SER A 16 12.99 -1.14 9.60
N HIS A 17 13.04 -0.38 10.72
CA HIS A 17 12.59 1.01 10.77
C HIS A 17 13.70 2.04 10.44
N GLU A 18 14.98 1.65 10.58
CA GLU A 18 16.13 2.48 10.23
C GLU A 18 16.98 1.86 9.12
N ASP A 19 17.02 0.51 9.06
CA ASP A 19 17.79 -0.27 8.08
C ASP A 19 17.01 -1.54 7.74
N GLU A 20 16.53 -1.62 6.52
CA GLU A 20 15.73 -2.74 6.01
C GLU A 20 16.58 -3.92 5.52
N SER A 21 17.92 -3.79 5.47
CA SER A 21 18.82 -4.77 4.85
C SER A 21 18.60 -6.19 5.37
N ARG A 22 18.50 -6.37 6.69
CA ARG A 22 18.30 -7.69 7.31
C ARG A 22 16.96 -8.33 6.93
N ALA A 23 15.89 -7.54 6.87
CA ALA A 23 14.58 -8.03 6.44
C ALA A 23 14.61 -8.42 4.97
N GLY A 24 15.24 -7.59 4.12
CA GLY A 24 15.47 -7.90 2.71
C GLY A 24 16.32 -9.17 2.53
N ASP A 25 17.40 -9.37 3.30
CA ASP A 25 18.26 -10.58 3.25
C ASP A 25 17.45 -11.84 3.59
N LEU A 26 16.56 -11.77 4.58
CA LEU A 26 15.68 -12.87 4.96
C LEU A 26 14.72 -13.22 3.82
N ILE A 27 14.07 -12.21 3.21
CA ILE A 27 13.13 -12.39 2.09
C ILE A 27 13.86 -13.02 0.90
N GLU A 28 15.00 -12.45 0.49
CA GLU A 28 15.81 -12.92 -0.64
C GLU A 28 16.26 -14.36 -0.42
N THR A 29 16.84 -14.67 0.75
CA THR A 29 17.30 -16.01 1.10
C THR A 29 16.15 -17.01 1.08
N TRP A 30 15.03 -16.68 1.70
CA TRP A 30 13.87 -17.58 1.73
C TRP A 30 13.32 -17.87 0.34
N LEU A 31 13.19 -16.85 -0.52
CA LEU A 31 12.72 -17.05 -1.89
C LEU A 31 13.68 -17.91 -2.71
N ALA A 32 14.98 -17.67 -2.59
CA ALA A 32 16.00 -18.46 -3.29
C ALA A 32 16.04 -19.94 -2.83
N GLU A 33 15.77 -20.20 -1.56
CA GLU A 33 15.78 -21.56 -1.00
C GLU A 33 14.47 -22.34 -1.27
N HIS A 34 13.34 -21.66 -1.42
CA HIS A 34 12.02 -22.30 -1.45
C HIS A 34 11.30 -22.17 -2.79
N THR A 35 11.91 -21.48 -3.77
CA THR A 35 11.32 -21.31 -5.11
C THR A 35 12.38 -21.52 -6.19
N ASP A 36 11.94 -21.69 -7.42
CA ASP A 36 12.78 -21.74 -8.63
C ASP A 36 12.81 -20.39 -9.37
N ALA A 37 12.40 -19.33 -8.71
CA ALA A 37 12.33 -17.99 -9.26
C ALA A 37 13.72 -17.36 -9.47
N ASP A 38 13.82 -16.46 -10.42
CA ASP A 38 14.94 -15.52 -10.52
C ASP A 38 14.75 -14.42 -9.48
N VAL A 39 15.59 -14.46 -8.42
CA VAL A 39 15.51 -13.52 -7.30
C VAL A 39 16.60 -12.49 -7.44
N THR A 40 16.22 -11.22 -7.43
CA THR A 40 17.14 -10.09 -7.62
C THR A 40 16.92 -9.04 -6.53
N ARG A 41 18.02 -8.32 -6.23
CA ARG A 41 17.98 -7.11 -5.42
C ARG A 41 18.37 -5.93 -6.29
N ASP A 42 17.52 -4.91 -6.35
CA ASP A 42 17.79 -3.73 -7.17
C ASP A 42 18.69 -2.69 -6.46
N GLY A 43 18.93 -1.55 -7.12
CA GLY A 43 19.80 -0.50 -6.60
C GLY A 43 19.27 0.24 -5.37
N ALA A 44 17.99 0.14 -5.06
CA ALA A 44 17.37 0.65 -3.84
C ALA A 44 17.29 -0.40 -2.73
N ALA A 45 17.73 -1.64 -2.99
CA ALA A 45 17.62 -2.80 -2.13
C ALA A 45 16.21 -3.45 -2.07
N ASN A 46 15.32 -3.16 -3.01
CA ASN A 46 14.08 -3.91 -3.17
C ASN A 46 14.37 -5.37 -3.51
N VAL A 47 13.56 -6.29 -3.01
CA VAL A 47 13.64 -7.71 -3.37
C VAL A 47 12.56 -8.05 -4.39
N ILE A 48 12.97 -8.51 -5.57
CA ILE A 48 12.07 -8.87 -6.66
C ILE A 48 12.36 -10.30 -7.10
N ALA A 49 11.33 -11.15 -7.11
CA ALA A 49 11.41 -12.52 -7.61
C ALA A 49 10.48 -12.68 -8.82
N ARG A 50 10.97 -13.30 -9.89
CA ARG A 50 10.21 -13.50 -11.12
C ARG A 50 10.18 -14.98 -11.49
N ARG A 51 9.04 -15.42 -12.00
CA ARG A 51 8.84 -16.78 -12.48
C ARG A 51 7.94 -16.77 -13.70
N THR A 52 8.42 -17.33 -14.80
CA THR A 52 7.62 -17.61 -15.99
C THR A 52 6.65 -18.74 -15.73
N LEU A 53 5.44 -18.64 -16.23
CA LEU A 53 4.38 -19.64 -16.08
C LEU A 53 4.26 -20.48 -17.35
N GLY A 54 4.22 -21.81 -17.19
CA GLY A 54 4.14 -22.76 -18.32
C GLY A 54 5.33 -22.66 -19.27
N ASP A 55 5.06 -22.89 -20.57
CA ASP A 55 6.04 -22.81 -21.65
C ASP A 55 6.12 -21.41 -22.30
N ALA A 56 5.58 -20.37 -21.63
CA ALA A 56 5.58 -19.01 -22.14
C ALA A 56 7.01 -18.50 -22.37
N VAL A 57 7.25 -17.87 -23.51
CA VAL A 57 8.48 -17.13 -23.77
C VAL A 57 8.15 -15.67 -23.53
N PRO A 58 8.65 -15.03 -22.46
CA PRO A 58 8.35 -13.64 -22.16
C PRO A 58 8.74 -12.75 -23.37
N ASP A 59 7.78 -11.98 -23.84
CA ASP A 59 7.98 -10.97 -24.87
C ASP A 59 7.45 -9.60 -24.37
N ALA A 60 7.49 -8.58 -25.22
CA ALA A 60 7.05 -7.23 -24.86
C ALA A 60 5.53 -7.11 -24.61
N GLU A 61 4.74 -8.13 -24.95
CA GLU A 61 3.29 -8.20 -24.75
C GLU A 61 2.92 -9.11 -23.57
N SER A 62 3.89 -9.81 -22.97
CA SER A 62 3.69 -10.69 -21.81
C SER A 62 3.14 -9.93 -20.63
N ARG A 63 2.05 -10.44 -20.05
CA ARG A 63 1.43 -9.84 -18.88
C ARG A 63 1.86 -10.57 -17.62
N SER A 64 2.14 -9.80 -16.58
CA SER A 64 2.53 -10.36 -15.30
C SER A 64 1.54 -9.99 -14.19
N LEU A 65 1.37 -10.90 -13.21
CA LEU A 65 0.73 -10.64 -11.93
C LEU A 65 1.80 -10.49 -10.86
N ALA A 66 1.80 -9.36 -10.16
CA ALA A 66 2.70 -9.10 -9.04
C ALA A 66 1.97 -9.21 -7.70
N PHE A 67 2.58 -9.89 -6.73
CA PHE A 67 2.27 -9.76 -5.30
C PHE A 67 3.24 -8.74 -4.73
N VAL A 68 2.72 -7.64 -4.21
CA VAL A 68 3.52 -6.48 -3.80
C VAL A 68 3.30 -6.18 -2.33
N GLY A 69 4.40 -5.88 -1.64
CA GLY A 69 4.39 -5.36 -0.28
C GLY A 69 5.66 -4.57 0.01
N HIS A 70 5.79 -4.09 1.24
CA HIS A 70 7.00 -3.45 1.74
C HIS A 70 7.50 -4.15 3.01
N HIS A 71 8.78 -3.98 3.34
CA HIS A 71 9.39 -4.61 4.51
C HIS A 71 10.02 -3.62 5.50
N ASP A 72 9.98 -2.32 5.20
CA ASP A 72 10.17 -1.27 6.18
C ASP A 72 8.96 -1.17 7.11
N VAL A 73 9.13 -0.52 8.23
CA VAL A 73 8.08 -0.24 9.21
C VAL A 73 8.36 1.10 9.89
N VAL A 74 7.32 1.76 10.40
CA VAL A 74 7.51 2.93 11.28
C VAL A 74 8.24 2.55 12.57
N PRO A 75 8.90 3.49 13.26
CA PRO A 75 9.57 3.23 14.55
C PRO A 75 8.65 2.49 15.53
N PRO A 76 9.16 1.45 16.22
CA PRO A 76 8.40 0.72 17.23
C PRO A 76 8.22 1.54 18.51
N ASP A 77 7.17 1.21 19.27
CA ASP A 77 7.05 1.61 20.67
C ASP A 77 8.02 0.79 21.55
N ASP A 78 8.36 1.32 22.72
CA ASP A 78 9.25 0.63 23.67
C ASP A 78 8.77 -0.78 24.03
N SER A 79 7.45 -0.99 24.08
CA SER A 79 6.82 -2.29 24.34
C SER A 79 6.98 -3.31 23.22
N GLN A 80 7.34 -2.86 22.03
CA GLN A 80 7.54 -3.67 20.83
C GLN A 80 9.01 -4.03 20.59
N LEU A 81 9.93 -3.61 21.47
CA LEU A 81 11.34 -3.96 21.41
C LEU A 81 11.61 -5.26 22.18
N ALA A 82 12.44 -6.13 21.63
CA ALA A 82 12.86 -7.36 22.29
C ALA A 82 13.98 -7.07 23.31
N GLY A 83 13.72 -7.37 24.59
CA GLY A 83 14.71 -7.31 25.67
C GLY A 83 14.35 -6.35 26.80
N ASP A 84 14.68 -6.73 28.04
CA ASP A 84 14.67 -5.83 29.20
C ASP A 84 15.77 -4.77 29.02
N SER A 85 15.45 -3.53 29.26
CA SER A 85 16.20 -2.31 28.97
C SER A 85 17.58 -2.19 29.65
N ASN A 86 18.15 -3.24 30.23
CA ASN A 86 19.37 -3.12 31.07
C ASN A 86 20.48 -4.16 30.94
N GLU A 87 20.39 -5.25 30.18
CA GLU A 87 21.46 -6.27 30.23
C GLU A 87 22.02 -6.83 28.91
N ASP A 88 21.39 -6.57 27.74
CA ASP A 88 21.92 -7.11 26.48
C ASP A 88 22.05 -6.03 25.39
N ALA A 89 23.15 -5.31 25.38
CA ALA A 89 23.53 -4.36 24.32
C ALA A 89 23.77 -5.05 22.94
N ASP A 90 23.60 -6.36 22.85
CA ASP A 90 23.83 -7.16 21.64
C ASP A 90 22.52 -7.54 20.92
N ARG A 91 21.34 -7.14 21.47
CA ARG A 91 20.00 -7.36 20.87
C ARG A 91 19.39 -6.11 20.23
N THR A 92 20.19 -5.12 19.94
CA THR A 92 19.77 -3.95 19.16
C THR A 92 19.46 -4.42 17.73
N GLY A 93 18.17 -4.55 17.41
CA GLY A 93 17.72 -4.92 16.08
C GLY A 93 16.68 -6.04 16.02
N GLU A 94 16.11 -6.44 17.14
CA GLU A 94 14.98 -7.39 17.16
C GLU A 94 13.73 -6.74 17.78
N TYR A 95 12.56 -7.06 17.20
CA TYR A 95 11.28 -6.69 17.77
C TYR A 95 10.69 -7.82 18.59
N ALA A 96 9.89 -7.47 19.59
CA ALA A 96 9.10 -8.42 20.34
C ALA A 96 7.95 -8.94 19.47
N VAL A 97 7.81 -10.27 19.41
CA VAL A 97 6.69 -10.92 18.73
C VAL A 97 5.98 -11.86 19.69
N GLU A 98 4.72 -11.61 19.95
CA GLU A 98 3.91 -12.44 20.84
C GLU A 98 2.77 -13.09 20.07
N GLU A 99 2.54 -14.39 20.29
CA GLU A 99 1.36 -15.10 19.80
C GLU A 99 0.38 -15.30 20.96
N ARG A 100 -0.80 -14.73 20.84
CA ARG A 100 -1.90 -14.94 21.80
C ARG A 100 -3.25 -14.85 21.10
N ASP A 101 -4.20 -15.61 21.55
CA ASP A 101 -5.59 -15.61 21.07
C ASP A 101 -5.74 -15.73 19.54
N GLY A 102 -4.81 -16.47 18.89
CA GLY A 102 -4.82 -16.68 17.44
C GLY A 102 -4.34 -15.47 16.62
N ARG A 103 -3.69 -14.50 17.27
CA ARG A 103 -3.08 -13.31 16.62
C ARG A 103 -1.58 -13.25 16.92
N LEU A 104 -0.83 -12.66 15.99
CA LEU A 104 0.55 -12.24 16.20
C LEU A 104 0.57 -10.75 16.51
N TYR A 105 1.22 -10.37 17.60
CA TYR A 105 1.43 -9.00 18.03
C TYR A 105 2.88 -8.59 17.82
N GLY A 106 3.12 -7.38 17.37
CA GLY A 106 4.44 -6.81 17.14
C GLY A 106 4.44 -5.81 15.98
N ARG A 107 5.44 -4.93 15.91
CA ARG A 107 5.61 -3.93 14.86
C ARG A 107 5.79 -4.60 13.51
N GLY A 108 4.97 -4.20 12.51
CA GLY A 108 4.99 -4.76 11.16
C GLY A 108 4.14 -6.01 10.99
N THR A 109 3.41 -6.48 12.02
CA THR A 109 2.49 -7.62 11.86
C THR A 109 1.35 -7.31 10.92
N ALA A 110 0.76 -6.13 11.04
CA ALA A 110 -0.34 -5.63 10.23
C ALA A 110 0.16 -4.80 9.04
N ASP A 111 1.21 -4.02 9.24
CA ASP A 111 1.78 -3.10 8.25
C ASP A 111 3.28 -3.36 8.04
N MET A 112 3.67 -4.16 7.00
CA MET A 112 2.79 -5.17 6.40
C MET A 112 3.54 -6.51 6.22
N LYS A 113 4.53 -6.82 7.11
CA LYS A 113 5.35 -8.05 7.00
C LYS A 113 4.52 -9.34 7.07
N GLY A 114 3.35 -9.30 7.77
CA GLY A 114 2.41 -10.42 7.75
C GLY A 114 1.88 -10.71 6.34
N ALA A 115 1.52 -9.67 5.60
CA ALA A 115 1.08 -9.79 4.21
C ALA A 115 2.24 -10.20 3.29
N VAL A 116 3.46 -9.68 3.52
CA VAL A 116 4.67 -10.11 2.79
C VAL A 116 4.89 -11.60 2.94
N ALA A 117 4.82 -12.15 4.18
CA ALA A 117 4.93 -13.58 4.42
C ALA A 117 3.84 -14.40 3.70
N ALA A 118 2.59 -13.90 3.69
CA ALA A 118 1.48 -14.54 2.99
C ALA A 118 1.70 -14.54 1.47
N ALA A 119 2.22 -13.44 0.92
CA ALA A 119 2.56 -13.30 -0.49
C ALA A 119 3.71 -14.22 -0.91
N MET A 120 4.78 -14.32 -0.10
CA MET A 120 5.90 -15.24 -0.33
C MET A 120 5.43 -16.69 -0.38
N CYS A 121 4.60 -17.11 0.58
CA CYS A 121 4.02 -18.46 0.59
C CYS A 121 3.10 -18.71 -0.62
N ALA A 122 2.27 -17.75 -0.99
CA ALA A 122 1.39 -17.86 -2.16
C ALA A 122 2.20 -17.93 -3.47
N PHE A 123 3.24 -17.11 -3.61
CA PHE A 123 4.16 -17.11 -4.75
C PHE A 123 4.85 -18.47 -4.93
N ARG A 124 5.33 -19.07 -3.83
CA ARG A 124 5.90 -20.42 -3.86
C ARG A 124 4.87 -21.46 -4.29
N ASP A 125 3.66 -21.43 -3.71
CA ASP A 125 2.67 -22.50 -3.83
C ASP A 125 1.89 -22.44 -5.16
N ALA A 126 1.72 -21.26 -5.75
CA ALA A 126 1.02 -21.07 -7.03
C ALA A 126 1.64 -21.88 -8.18
N ALA A 127 2.97 -21.97 -8.23
CA ALA A 127 3.67 -22.69 -9.28
C ALA A 127 3.74 -24.21 -9.09
N SER A 128 3.60 -24.69 -7.85
CA SER A 128 3.61 -26.14 -7.56
C SER A 128 2.43 -26.88 -8.17
N ASN A 129 1.35 -26.18 -8.50
CA ASN A 129 0.14 -26.76 -9.08
C ASN A 129 0.12 -26.73 -10.61
N ALA A 130 0.83 -25.79 -11.27
CA ALA A 130 0.95 -25.75 -12.72
C ALA A 130 1.60 -27.02 -13.28
N SER A 131 2.60 -27.58 -12.58
CA SER A 131 3.28 -28.82 -12.98
C SER A 131 2.50 -30.12 -12.71
N LYS A 132 1.39 -30.08 -11.97
CA LYS A 132 0.56 -31.26 -11.67
C LYS A 132 -0.63 -31.46 -12.60
N ASN A 133 -1.04 -30.42 -13.32
CA ASN A 133 -2.19 -30.49 -14.23
C ASN A 133 -1.85 -31.14 -15.59
N ASP A 134 -0.56 -31.31 -15.93
CA ASP A 134 -0.15 -31.96 -17.18
C ASP A 134 -0.21 -33.49 -17.15
N ASP A 135 -0.35 -34.13 -15.96
CA ASP A 135 -0.29 -35.59 -15.84
C ASP A 135 -1.69 -36.25 -15.73
N ASP A 136 -2.80 -35.50 -15.65
CA ASP A 136 -4.14 -36.03 -15.42
C ASP A 136 -5.17 -35.81 -16.55
N SER A 137 -4.73 -35.34 -17.75
CA SER A 137 -5.64 -35.05 -18.87
C SER A 137 -5.93 -36.25 -19.78
N ASN A 138 -6.16 -37.46 -19.22
CA ASN A 138 -6.65 -38.58 -19.99
C ASN A 138 -7.82 -39.33 -19.32
N THR A 139 -8.94 -38.64 -19.14
CA THR A 139 -10.26 -39.31 -18.94
C THR A 139 -11.36 -38.49 -19.56
N SER A 140 -11.77 -38.97 -20.74
CA SER A 140 -12.96 -38.50 -21.45
C SER A 140 -14.22 -38.66 -20.58
N ARG A 141 -14.88 -37.55 -20.21
CA ARG A 141 -16.26 -37.51 -19.76
C ARG A 141 -17.12 -36.73 -20.71
N SER A 142 -18.01 -37.42 -21.41
CA SER A 142 -19.14 -36.88 -22.14
C SER A 142 -20.07 -36.17 -21.15
N ALA A 143 -20.28 -34.86 -21.32
CA ALA A 143 -21.26 -34.07 -20.60
C ALA A 143 -22.49 -33.85 -21.46
N GLU A 144 -23.65 -34.25 -20.92
CA GLU A 144 -24.97 -33.87 -21.44
C GLU A 144 -25.19 -32.36 -21.26
N GLN A 145 -25.54 -31.73 -22.38
CA GLN A 145 -25.97 -30.30 -22.42
C GLN A 145 -27.35 -30.18 -21.77
N THR A 146 -27.46 -29.35 -20.73
CA THR A 146 -28.71 -28.73 -20.33
C THR A 146 -28.61 -27.25 -20.56
N ASP A 147 -29.39 -26.77 -21.54
CA ASP A 147 -29.56 -25.34 -21.83
C ASP A 147 -30.23 -24.65 -20.63
N ALA A 148 -29.52 -23.71 -20.03
CA ALA A 148 -30.08 -22.66 -19.20
C ALA A 148 -29.45 -21.34 -19.62
N ASP A 149 -30.21 -20.51 -20.30
CA ASP A 149 -29.84 -19.14 -20.66
C ASP A 149 -29.54 -18.35 -19.37
N VAL A 150 -28.26 -18.09 -19.13
CA VAL A 150 -27.79 -17.04 -18.21
C VAL A 150 -27.11 -16.00 -19.06
N ASP A 151 -27.68 -14.81 -19.08
CA ASP A 151 -27.13 -13.61 -19.68
C ASP A 151 -25.73 -13.34 -19.12
N SER A 152 -24.68 -13.83 -19.79
CA SER A 152 -23.28 -13.66 -19.40
C SER A 152 -22.70 -12.47 -20.13
N THR A 153 -22.78 -11.28 -19.54
CA THR A 153 -21.82 -10.19 -19.77
C THR A 153 -20.53 -10.46 -18.99
N GLY A 154 -19.95 -11.64 -19.17
CA GLY A 154 -18.68 -12.03 -18.57
C GLY A 154 -17.54 -11.64 -19.50
N GLY A 155 -16.76 -10.60 -19.16
CA GLY A 155 -15.44 -10.39 -19.73
C GLY A 155 -14.56 -11.63 -19.48
N GLU A 156 -13.65 -11.93 -20.39
CA GLU A 156 -12.70 -13.04 -20.21
C GLU A 156 -11.79 -12.74 -19.00
N THR A 157 -11.56 -13.74 -18.16
CA THR A 157 -10.58 -13.64 -17.06
C THR A 157 -9.22 -13.27 -17.65
N PRO A 158 -8.54 -12.24 -17.11
CA PRO A 158 -7.22 -11.88 -17.61
C PRO A 158 -6.24 -13.03 -17.42
N SER A 159 -5.40 -13.30 -18.44
CA SER A 159 -4.34 -14.30 -18.35
C SER A 159 -2.98 -13.63 -18.20
N VAL A 160 -2.05 -14.33 -17.53
CA VAL A 160 -0.68 -13.87 -17.30
C VAL A 160 0.32 -14.98 -17.62
N ASP A 161 1.50 -14.58 -18.08
CA ASP A 161 2.62 -15.44 -18.48
C ASP A 161 3.74 -15.45 -17.44
N GLU A 162 3.68 -14.52 -16.49
CA GLU A 162 4.69 -14.35 -15.44
C GLU A 162 4.04 -14.06 -14.10
N LEU A 163 4.55 -14.69 -13.04
CA LEU A 163 4.24 -14.35 -11.66
C LEU A 163 5.44 -13.62 -11.04
N VAL A 164 5.17 -12.50 -10.38
CA VAL A 164 6.18 -11.66 -9.74
C VAL A 164 5.86 -11.53 -8.25
N PHE A 165 6.89 -11.56 -7.43
CA PHE A 165 6.83 -11.09 -6.05
C PHE A 165 7.72 -9.87 -5.94
N ALA A 166 7.29 -8.81 -5.27
CA ALA A 166 8.09 -7.64 -4.98
C ALA A 166 7.89 -7.17 -3.54
N SER A 167 8.99 -6.93 -2.84
CA SER A 167 8.98 -6.31 -1.52
C SER A 167 9.86 -5.07 -1.57
N PHE A 168 9.22 -3.91 -1.40
CA PHE A 168 9.87 -2.61 -1.51
C PHE A 168 10.43 -2.13 -0.18
N VAL A 169 11.37 -1.20 -0.25
CA VAL A 169 11.92 -0.42 0.87
C VAL A 169 11.27 0.95 0.92
N GLY A 170 11.19 1.56 2.11
CA GLY A 170 10.84 2.97 2.28
C GLY A 170 9.44 3.34 1.80
N GLU A 171 8.44 2.47 1.94
CA GLU A 171 7.03 2.80 1.72
C GLU A 171 6.59 3.89 2.68
N GLU A 172 6.92 3.73 3.96
CA GLU A 172 6.56 4.61 5.08
C GLU A 172 7.16 6.03 4.96
N VAL A 173 8.16 6.19 4.12
CA VAL A 173 8.80 7.47 3.83
C VAL A 173 8.51 7.98 2.40
N GLY A 174 7.42 7.51 1.78
CA GLY A 174 6.91 8.03 0.51
C GLY A 174 7.13 7.14 -0.71
N GLY A 175 7.24 5.82 -0.52
CA GLY A 175 7.32 4.84 -1.61
C GLY A 175 8.64 4.89 -2.36
N VAL A 176 9.76 5.11 -1.66
CA VAL A 176 11.09 5.28 -2.27
C VAL A 176 11.46 4.06 -3.12
N GLY A 177 11.23 2.85 -2.59
CA GLY A 177 11.52 1.60 -3.29
C GLY A 177 10.64 1.37 -4.51
N ALA A 178 9.32 1.56 -4.37
CA ALA A 178 8.37 1.43 -5.47
C ALA A 178 8.72 2.38 -6.62
N ARG A 179 9.00 3.64 -6.32
CA ARG A 179 9.39 4.66 -7.31
C ARG A 179 10.68 4.29 -8.02
N HIS A 180 11.70 3.84 -7.27
CA HIS A 180 12.95 3.37 -7.87
C HIS A 180 12.74 2.20 -8.81
N ALA A 181 11.94 1.19 -8.39
CA ALA A 181 11.64 0.04 -9.22
C ALA A 181 10.90 0.44 -10.51
N ILE A 182 9.91 1.34 -10.43
CA ILE A 182 9.16 1.88 -11.57
C ILE A 182 10.10 2.62 -12.53
N ASP A 183 10.97 3.49 -12.02
CA ASP A 183 11.97 4.20 -12.83
C ASP A 183 12.95 3.24 -13.52
N ALA A 184 13.20 2.08 -12.92
CA ALA A 184 14.01 0.99 -13.50
C ALA A 184 13.20 0.07 -14.45
N GLY A 185 11.91 0.33 -14.69
CA GLY A 185 11.06 -0.40 -15.62
C GLY A 185 10.18 -1.49 -14.98
N PHE A 186 9.99 -1.49 -13.66
CA PHE A 186 9.04 -2.38 -13.00
C PHE A 186 7.60 -1.90 -13.28
N ALA A 187 6.92 -2.56 -14.21
CA ALA A 187 5.56 -2.24 -14.61
C ALA A 187 4.78 -3.54 -14.90
N PRO A 188 4.38 -4.31 -13.88
CA PRO A 188 3.57 -5.49 -14.06
C PRO A 188 2.19 -5.12 -14.65
N GLY A 189 1.58 -6.01 -15.43
CA GLY A 189 0.24 -5.78 -15.95
C GLY A 189 -0.81 -5.66 -14.85
N TYR A 190 -0.65 -6.49 -13.79
CA TYR A 190 -1.56 -6.57 -12.65
C TYR A 190 -0.78 -6.63 -11.33
N ALA A 191 -1.30 -6.03 -10.26
CA ALA A 191 -0.71 -6.13 -8.94
C ALA A 191 -1.76 -6.29 -7.83
N ILE A 192 -1.52 -7.24 -6.93
CA ILE A 192 -2.20 -7.33 -5.63
C ILE A 192 -1.24 -6.77 -4.59
N VAL A 193 -1.55 -5.60 -4.05
CA VAL A 193 -0.78 -4.98 -2.97
C VAL A 193 -1.35 -5.47 -1.64
N GLY A 194 -0.52 -6.07 -0.81
CA GLY A 194 -0.93 -6.82 0.39
C GLY A 194 -1.33 -5.95 1.59
N GLU A 195 -1.53 -4.67 1.40
CA GLU A 195 -2.02 -3.73 2.40
C GLU A 195 -3.42 -4.07 2.91
N GLY A 196 -3.73 -3.64 4.14
CA GLY A 196 -4.95 -4.03 4.82
C GLY A 196 -6.25 -3.69 4.10
N SER A 197 -7.12 -4.70 3.99
CA SER A 197 -8.49 -4.57 3.45
C SER A 197 -9.50 -5.48 4.19
N THR A 198 -9.11 -6.01 5.35
CA THR A 198 -9.99 -6.86 6.16
C THR A 198 -10.91 -6.01 7.02
N ASN A 199 -12.17 -6.44 7.20
CA ASN A 199 -13.21 -5.75 7.99
C ASN A 199 -13.69 -4.40 7.43
N TYR A 200 -13.54 -4.13 6.14
CA TYR A 200 -14.03 -2.90 5.53
C TYR A 200 -15.55 -2.95 5.28
N SER A 201 -16.06 -4.03 4.71
CA SER A 201 -17.50 -4.17 4.46
C SER A 201 -18.24 -4.89 5.58
N ASN A 202 -17.66 -5.93 6.13
CA ASN A 202 -18.25 -6.75 7.20
C ASN A 202 -17.16 -7.34 8.11
N PRO A 203 -17.47 -7.61 9.38
CA PRO A 203 -16.56 -8.32 10.28
C PRO A 203 -16.11 -9.68 9.70
N ASN A 204 -14.86 -10.02 9.93
CA ASN A 204 -14.21 -11.27 9.46
C ASN A 204 -14.19 -11.44 7.93
N THR A 205 -14.36 -10.39 7.17
CA THR A 205 -14.32 -10.43 5.70
C THR A 205 -13.09 -9.69 5.20
N THR A 206 -12.27 -10.35 4.38
CA THR A 206 -11.20 -9.71 3.63
C THR A 206 -11.78 -9.26 2.29
N ASP A 207 -11.87 -7.95 2.11
CA ASP A 207 -12.42 -7.29 0.93
C ASP A 207 -11.32 -7.03 -0.12
N VAL A 208 -11.69 -6.50 -1.27
CA VAL A 208 -10.77 -6.07 -2.33
C VAL A 208 -10.95 -4.59 -2.55
N ALA A 209 -9.96 -3.78 -2.16
CA ALA A 209 -10.02 -2.36 -2.39
C ALA A 209 -9.57 -2.03 -3.82
N VAL A 210 -10.46 -1.40 -4.57
CA VAL A 210 -10.26 -1.02 -5.98
C VAL A 210 -9.91 0.45 -6.16
N ALA A 211 -9.89 1.19 -5.06
CA ALA A 211 -9.40 2.56 -5.04
C ALA A 211 -8.95 2.94 -3.62
N HIS A 212 -7.99 3.84 -3.55
CA HIS A 212 -7.64 4.51 -2.31
C HIS A 212 -7.32 5.99 -2.52
N LYS A 213 -7.40 6.76 -1.42
CA LYS A 213 -6.97 8.16 -1.44
C LYS A 213 -5.45 8.23 -1.54
N GLY A 214 -4.97 9.28 -2.21
CA GLY A 214 -3.58 9.71 -2.10
C GLY A 214 -3.41 10.74 -0.98
N ARG A 215 -2.19 11.23 -0.86
CA ARG A 215 -1.80 12.32 0.05
C ARG A 215 -0.91 13.31 -0.69
N ARG A 216 -1.14 14.60 -0.51
CA ARG A 216 -0.21 15.64 -0.91
C ARG A 216 0.04 16.56 0.28
N ALA A 217 1.24 16.47 0.84
CA ALA A 217 1.72 17.39 1.84
C ALA A 217 2.36 18.60 1.15
N SER A 218 2.03 19.78 1.60
CA SER A 218 2.59 21.01 1.04
C SER A 218 2.73 22.10 2.09
N THR A 219 3.63 23.05 1.81
CA THR A 219 3.88 24.22 2.63
C THR A 219 3.47 25.47 1.88
N ILE A 220 2.65 26.30 2.52
CA ILE A 220 2.34 27.66 2.07
C ILE A 220 3.12 28.64 2.94
N THR A 221 3.92 29.48 2.32
CA THR A 221 4.71 30.52 3.00
C THR A 221 4.21 31.90 2.62
N ALA A 222 3.70 32.62 3.61
CA ALA A 222 3.38 34.05 3.48
C ALA A 222 4.57 34.90 4.00
N ARG A 223 5.00 35.85 3.21
CA ARG A 223 6.08 36.76 3.56
C ARG A 223 5.58 38.18 3.64
N GLY A 224 6.14 38.93 4.58
CA GLY A 224 5.86 40.34 4.83
C GLY A 224 7.12 41.15 5.14
N GLY A 225 6.98 42.19 5.91
CA GLY A 225 8.08 43.05 6.37
C GLY A 225 7.94 43.31 7.87
N ALA A 226 8.99 42.99 8.65
CA ALA A 226 9.00 43.26 10.08
C ALA A 226 9.03 44.74 10.38
N ALA A 227 8.26 45.15 11.41
CA ALA A 227 8.31 46.52 11.98
C ALA A 227 7.90 46.45 13.45
N HIS A 228 8.14 47.53 14.17
CA HIS A 228 7.63 47.66 15.53
C HIS A 228 6.10 47.83 15.50
N ALA A 229 5.37 47.15 16.38
CA ALA A 229 3.91 47.15 16.38
C ALA A 229 3.28 48.57 16.58
N SER A 230 4.03 49.54 17.07
CA SER A 230 3.58 50.93 17.17
C SER A 230 3.73 51.74 15.86
N GLU A 231 4.37 51.18 14.84
CA GLU A 231 4.62 51.77 13.52
C GLU A 231 4.11 50.81 12.42
N PRO A 232 2.80 50.47 12.41
CA PRO A 232 2.27 49.45 11.54
C PRO A 232 2.42 49.79 10.04
N GLU A 233 2.51 51.03 9.67
CA GLU A 233 2.73 51.53 8.29
C GLU A 233 4.13 51.24 7.76
N ALA A 234 5.10 50.94 8.64
CA ALA A 234 6.48 50.63 8.28
C ALA A 234 6.66 49.11 7.98
N GLY A 235 5.68 48.28 8.25
CA GLY A 235 5.73 46.84 8.07
C GLY A 235 4.62 46.28 7.20
N GLU A 236 4.77 45.04 6.83
CA GLU A 236 3.73 44.22 6.16
C GLU A 236 3.50 42.94 6.94
N ASN A 237 2.29 42.76 7.45
CA ASN A 237 1.97 41.64 8.35
C ASN A 237 1.76 40.34 7.56
N ALA A 238 2.75 39.41 7.64
CA ALA A 238 2.67 38.10 6.98
C ALA A 238 1.49 37.23 7.47
N VAL A 239 1.06 37.37 8.74
CA VAL A 239 -0.09 36.66 9.26
C VAL A 239 -1.37 37.09 8.54
N TYR A 240 -1.54 38.36 8.17
CA TYR A 240 -2.71 38.80 7.42
C TYR A 240 -2.72 38.20 6.01
N ARG A 241 -1.56 38.13 5.33
CA ARG A 241 -1.42 37.45 4.04
C ARG A 241 -1.71 35.95 4.16
N ALA A 242 -1.24 35.31 5.23
CA ALA A 242 -1.58 33.93 5.51
C ALA A 242 -3.10 33.74 5.74
N CYS A 243 -3.79 34.67 6.42
CA CYS A 243 -5.23 34.63 6.57
C CYS A 243 -5.96 34.73 5.20
N GLU A 244 -5.47 35.56 4.28
CA GLU A 244 -6.01 35.63 2.91
C GLU A 244 -5.83 34.27 2.19
N ALA A 245 -4.66 33.64 2.33
CA ALA A 245 -4.40 32.31 1.81
C ALA A 245 -5.30 31.22 2.46
N VAL A 246 -5.55 31.31 3.77
CA VAL A 246 -6.53 30.44 4.48
C VAL A 246 -7.92 30.60 3.89
N ASP A 247 -8.35 31.82 3.57
CA ASP A 247 -9.65 32.05 2.96
C ASP A 247 -9.76 31.41 1.57
N VAL A 248 -8.68 31.41 0.77
CA VAL A 248 -8.62 30.67 -0.50
C VAL A 248 -8.77 29.17 -0.23
N VAL A 249 -7.92 28.59 0.65
CA VAL A 249 -7.96 27.16 0.98
C VAL A 249 -9.34 26.74 1.50
N ARG A 250 -9.95 27.55 2.37
CA ARG A 250 -11.29 27.29 2.92
C ARG A 250 -12.39 27.33 1.86
N GLY A 251 -12.18 28.09 0.79
CA GLY A 251 -13.10 28.19 -0.35
C GLY A 251 -12.97 27.05 -1.35
N ILE A 252 -11.92 26.22 -1.25
CA ILE A 252 -11.72 25.08 -2.15
C ILE A 252 -12.73 23.99 -1.81
N GLU A 253 -13.50 23.55 -2.82
CA GLU A 253 -14.29 22.33 -2.74
C GLU A 253 -13.39 21.14 -3.06
N ALA A 254 -13.19 20.25 -2.07
CA ALA A 254 -12.38 19.07 -2.26
C ALA A 254 -13.03 18.12 -3.29
N PRO A 255 -12.27 17.63 -4.28
CA PRO A 255 -12.79 16.70 -5.28
C PRO A 255 -13.39 15.44 -4.66
N ALA A 256 -14.39 14.88 -5.33
CA ALA A 256 -15.02 13.61 -4.96
C ALA A 256 -15.24 12.75 -6.20
N VAL A 257 -15.16 11.44 -6.04
CA VAL A 257 -15.41 10.46 -7.10
C VAL A 257 -16.26 9.32 -6.55
N GLU A 258 -17.17 8.80 -7.36
CA GLU A 258 -17.95 7.61 -6.99
C GLU A 258 -17.26 6.36 -7.54
N ILE A 259 -16.90 5.42 -6.66
CA ILE A 259 -16.20 4.17 -6.98
C ILE A 259 -16.82 3.05 -6.14
N ALA A 260 -17.13 1.92 -6.76
CA ALA A 260 -17.75 0.75 -6.12
C ALA A 260 -19.05 1.06 -5.36
N GLY A 261 -19.80 2.10 -5.80
CA GLY A 261 -21.04 2.54 -5.15
C GLY A 261 -20.84 3.37 -3.88
N GLU A 262 -19.61 3.83 -3.62
CA GLU A 262 -19.25 4.69 -2.48
C GLU A 262 -18.64 6.01 -2.98
N GLU A 263 -18.99 7.12 -2.32
CA GLU A 263 -18.32 8.40 -2.57
C GLU A 263 -16.97 8.45 -1.86
N LEU A 264 -15.89 8.50 -2.63
CA LEU A 264 -14.55 8.78 -2.14
C LEU A 264 -14.28 10.27 -2.27
N ARG A 265 -14.26 11.00 -1.15
CA ARG A 265 -14.08 12.45 -1.11
C ARG A 265 -12.71 12.81 -0.55
N GLY A 266 -12.02 13.73 -1.22
CA GLY A 266 -10.80 14.36 -0.74
C GLY A 266 -11.04 15.24 0.50
N SER A 267 -9.98 15.67 1.13
CA SER A 267 -10.02 16.63 2.23
C SER A 267 -8.75 17.47 2.26
N VAL A 268 -8.84 18.68 2.82
CA VAL A 268 -7.71 19.57 3.03
C VAL A 268 -7.72 19.99 4.50
N VAL A 269 -6.63 19.68 5.21
CA VAL A 269 -6.44 20.03 6.63
C VAL A 269 -5.20 20.91 6.73
N THR A 270 -5.25 21.97 7.56
CA THR A 270 -4.17 22.94 7.68
C THR A 270 -3.71 23.09 9.11
N GLU A 271 -2.41 23.36 9.24
CA GLU A 271 -1.78 23.90 10.43
C GLU A 271 -1.16 25.27 10.07
N ILE A 272 -1.15 26.23 11.00
CA ILE A 272 -0.62 27.57 10.77
C ILE A 272 0.27 28.01 11.93
N GLU A 273 1.46 28.54 11.60
CA GLU A 273 2.41 29.10 12.55
C GLU A 273 2.97 30.43 12.04
N GLY A 274 2.97 31.47 12.89
CA GLY A 274 3.50 32.78 12.50
C GLY A 274 3.63 33.77 13.64
N GLY A 275 4.58 34.69 13.49
CA GLY A 275 4.93 35.69 14.48
C GLY A 275 6.02 35.24 15.45
N SER A 276 6.88 36.19 15.87
CA SER A 276 8.02 35.95 16.76
C SER A 276 7.91 36.64 18.13
N ALA A 277 7.19 37.75 18.19
CA ALA A 277 6.99 38.51 19.42
C ALA A 277 5.73 39.38 19.32
N TRP A 278 5.09 39.63 20.47
CA TRP A 278 3.84 40.38 20.55
C TRP A 278 3.93 41.85 20.13
N ASN A 279 5.12 42.42 20.10
CA ASN A 279 5.37 43.81 19.72
C ASN A 279 6.11 43.98 18.37
N VAL A 280 6.12 42.91 17.56
CA VAL A 280 6.74 42.88 16.21
C VAL A 280 5.69 42.49 15.18
N ILE A 281 5.58 43.23 14.08
CA ILE A 281 4.79 42.84 12.92
C ILE A 281 5.48 41.64 12.29
N PRO A 282 4.78 40.47 12.13
CA PRO A 282 5.38 39.28 11.54
C PRO A 282 5.81 39.47 10.10
N ASP A 283 7.03 39.06 9.78
CA ASP A 283 7.60 39.05 8.42
C ASP A 283 7.45 37.66 7.74
N SER A 284 7.07 36.65 8.49
CA SER A 284 6.82 35.30 7.97
C SER A 284 5.66 34.63 8.71
N CYS A 285 4.88 33.85 7.96
CA CYS A 285 3.88 32.94 8.47
C CYS A 285 3.82 31.72 7.55
N THR A 286 3.77 30.52 8.13
CA THR A 286 3.81 29.26 7.40
C THR A 286 2.52 28.46 7.67
N MET A 287 2.01 27.77 6.66
CA MET A 287 0.92 26.81 6.81
C MET A 287 1.37 25.46 6.24
N THR A 288 1.10 24.39 6.96
CA THR A 288 1.25 23.03 6.47
C THR A 288 -0.09 22.50 6.02
N ILE A 289 -0.17 22.00 4.80
CA ILE A 289 -1.38 21.45 4.20
C ILE A 289 -1.22 19.93 4.08
N ASP A 290 -2.15 19.16 4.66
CA ASP A 290 -2.35 17.75 4.36
C ASP A 290 -3.60 17.62 3.48
N GLU A 291 -3.41 17.40 2.19
CA GLU A 291 -4.48 17.13 1.25
C GLU A 291 -4.61 15.62 1.05
N ARG A 292 -5.83 15.11 1.25
CA ARG A 292 -6.18 13.75 0.84
C ARG A 292 -6.80 13.80 -0.53
N THR A 293 -6.05 13.33 -1.52
CA THR A 293 -6.43 13.34 -2.93
C THR A 293 -7.29 12.13 -3.28
N VAL A 294 -8.05 12.22 -4.38
CA VAL A 294 -8.84 11.12 -4.93
C VAL A 294 -8.43 10.88 -6.39
N PRO A 295 -8.72 9.70 -6.98
CA PRO A 295 -8.49 9.48 -8.40
C PRO A 295 -9.22 10.52 -9.26
N GLY A 296 -8.51 11.10 -10.24
CA GLY A 296 -9.03 12.14 -11.12
C GLY A 296 -8.51 13.54 -10.80
N GLU A 297 -9.39 14.48 -10.54
CA GLU A 297 -9.03 15.89 -10.35
C GLU A 297 -8.34 16.15 -9.01
N ARG A 298 -7.48 17.17 -8.98
CA ARG A 298 -6.81 17.67 -7.78
C ARG A 298 -7.49 18.94 -7.28
N ALA A 299 -7.44 19.19 -5.97
CA ALA A 299 -7.81 20.47 -5.42
C ALA A 299 -6.91 21.58 -5.98
N PRO A 300 -7.45 22.75 -6.38
CA PRO A 300 -6.68 23.82 -7.00
C PRO A 300 -5.89 24.64 -5.96
N LEU A 301 -5.06 23.97 -5.15
CA LEU A 301 -4.24 24.62 -4.11
C LEU A 301 -3.23 25.64 -4.68
N GLY A 302 -2.85 25.49 -5.96
CA GLY A 302 -1.99 26.45 -6.64
C GLY A 302 -2.54 27.87 -6.69
N ASP A 303 -3.87 28.06 -6.62
CA ASP A 303 -4.53 29.36 -6.60
C ASP A 303 -4.13 30.22 -5.39
N VAL A 304 -3.65 29.60 -4.32
CA VAL A 304 -3.10 30.30 -3.15
C VAL A 304 -1.89 31.17 -3.52
N GLY A 305 -1.09 30.75 -4.50
CA GLY A 305 0.06 31.50 -5.03
C GLY A 305 -0.31 32.80 -5.74
N GLU A 306 -1.57 33.04 -6.05
CA GLU A 306 -2.06 34.34 -6.58
C GLU A 306 -2.14 35.43 -5.49
N THR A 307 -2.12 35.02 -4.21
CA THR A 307 -2.10 35.95 -3.07
C THR A 307 -0.74 36.64 -3.00
N ALA A 308 -0.73 37.96 -2.90
CA ALA A 308 0.49 38.72 -2.90
C ALA A 308 1.44 38.37 -1.74
N GLY A 309 2.67 37.98 -2.05
CA GLY A 309 3.69 37.61 -1.08
C GLY A 309 3.48 36.22 -0.48
N VAL A 310 2.68 35.37 -1.13
CA VAL A 310 2.44 33.96 -0.75
C VAL A 310 3.06 33.04 -1.80
N SER A 311 3.73 31.98 -1.36
CA SER A 311 4.19 30.86 -2.19
C SER A 311 3.60 29.56 -1.69
N TRP A 312 3.46 28.59 -2.60
CA TRP A 312 3.00 27.23 -2.31
C TRP A 312 4.00 26.23 -2.90
N ASP A 313 4.47 25.33 -2.08
CA ASP A 313 5.48 24.32 -2.42
C ASP A 313 4.96 22.94 -2.00
N VAL A 314 5.05 21.94 -2.88
CA VAL A 314 4.70 20.55 -2.58
C VAL A 314 5.91 19.86 -1.96
N ASP A 315 5.76 19.34 -0.76
CA ASP A 315 6.81 18.66 0.02
C ASP A 315 6.84 17.16 -0.25
N GLN A 316 5.64 16.53 -0.35
CA GLN A 316 5.48 15.11 -0.59
C GLN A 316 4.18 14.85 -1.35
N GLU A 317 4.22 13.89 -2.26
CA GLU A 317 3.04 13.38 -2.95
C GLU A 317 3.03 11.85 -2.91
N LEU A 318 1.86 11.29 -2.57
CA LEU A 318 1.53 9.88 -2.66
C LEU A 318 0.29 9.78 -3.55
N PRO A 319 0.37 9.19 -4.75
CA PRO A 319 -0.75 9.18 -5.68
C PRO A 319 -1.95 8.40 -5.13
N PRO A 320 -3.20 8.81 -5.45
CA PRO A 320 -4.36 7.95 -5.25
C PRO A 320 -4.34 6.81 -6.26
N MET A 321 -4.96 5.68 -5.90
CA MET A 321 -5.10 4.53 -6.78
C MET A 321 -6.55 4.33 -7.20
N ARG A 322 -6.73 3.92 -8.46
CA ARG A 322 -7.95 3.31 -8.98
C ARG A 322 -7.57 2.13 -9.86
N CYS A 323 -8.21 0.98 -9.64
CA CYS A 323 -8.07 -0.17 -10.51
C CYS A 323 -8.79 0.09 -11.84
N GLU A 324 -8.04 0.06 -12.94
CA GLU A 324 -8.59 0.30 -14.28
C GLU A 324 -9.10 -0.99 -14.96
N SER A 325 -8.93 -2.18 -14.33
CA SER A 325 -9.45 -3.46 -14.83
C SER A 325 -10.50 -4.03 -13.88
N ASN A 326 -11.77 -3.94 -14.29
CA ASN A 326 -12.88 -4.56 -13.55
C ASN A 326 -12.76 -6.09 -13.54
N GLU A 327 -12.28 -6.69 -14.63
CA GLU A 327 -12.12 -8.14 -14.77
C GLU A 327 -11.10 -8.66 -13.77
N PHE A 328 -9.98 -7.95 -13.59
CA PHE A 328 -8.96 -8.28 -12.59
C PHE A 328 -9.53 -8.13 -11.17
N ALA A 329 -10.18 -7.02 -10.87
CA ALA A 329 -10.78 -6.79 -9.56
C ALA A 329 -11.80 -7.89 -9.19
N GLU A 330 -12.65 -8.29 -10.13
CA GLU A 330 -13.61 -9.38 -9.94
C GLU A 330 -12.96 -10.76 -9.83
N THR A 331 -11.85 -11.00 -10.53
CA THR A 331 -11.06 -12.24 -10.39
C THR A 331 -10.50 -12.35 -8.97
N VAL A 332 -9.89 -11.29 -8.45
CA VAL A 332 -9.37 -11.28 -7.06
C VAL A 332 -10.51 -11.39 -6.06
N ARG A 333 -11.65 -10.72 -6.27
CA ARG A 333 -12.83 -10.85 -5.41
C ARG A 333 -13.39 -12.28 -5.44
N GLY A 334 -13.39 -12.93 -6.59
CA GLY A 334 -13.76 -14.34 -6.74
C GLY A 334 -12.86 -15.27 -5.92
N ALA A 335 -11.53 -15.06 -5.99
CA ALA A 335 -10.56 -15.79 -5.17
C ALA A 335 -10.77 -15.51 -3.67
N ALA A 336 -11.08 -14.27 -3.29
CA ALA A 336 -11.42 -13.91 -1.92
C ALA A 336 -12.70 -14.64 -1.44
N ALA A 337 -13.74 -14.72 -2.28
CA ALA A 337 -14.96 -15.42 -1.95
C ALA A 337 -14.73 -16.94 -1.77
N ALA A 338 -13.84 -17.53 -2.55
CA ALA A 338 -13.50 -18.96 -2.42
C ALA A 338 -12.66 -19.28 -1.16
N ALA A 339 -11.95 -18.28 -0.62
CA ALA A 339 -11.05 -18.43 0.52
C ALA A 339 -11.70 -18.21 1.89
N GLN A 340 -12.96 -17.78 1.96
CA GLN A 340 -13.66 -17.41 3.20
C GLN A 340 -15.17 -17.67 3.11
N GLU A 341 -15.83 -17.75 4.27
CA GLU A 341 -17.30 -17.91 4.33
C GLU A 341 -18.04 -16.57 4.09
N GLY A 342 -17.38 -15.42 4.36
CA GLY A 342 -17.92 -14.09 4.13
C GLY A 342 -18.09 -13.78 2.65
N SER A 343 -18.90 -12.75 2.35
CA SER A 343 -19.12 -12.26 0.99
C SER A 343 -18.26 -11.00 0.76
N PRO A 344 -17.05 -11.13 0.20
CA PRO A 344 -16.17 -9.99 -0.02
C PRO A 344 -16.75 -9.03 -1.06
N LYS A 345 -16.51 -7.75 -0.85
CA LYS A 345 -16.93 -6.67 -1.74
C LYS A 345 -15.73 -5.98 -2.38
N LEU A 346 -15.99 -5.30 -3.48
CA LEU A 346 -15.12 -4.23 -3.96
C LEU A 346 -15.39 -3.01 -3.09
N VAL A 347 -14.31 -2.45 -2.50
CA VAL A 347 -14.39 -1.34 -1.53
C VAL A 347 -13.40 -0.24 -1.87
N THR A 348 -13.46 0.88 -1.14
CA THR A 348 -12.46 1.94 -1.18
C THR A 348 -11.67 2.00 0.13
N LYS A 349 -10.44 2.51 0.09
CA LYS A 349 -9.54 2.64 1.25
C LYS A 349 -9.15 4.11 1.47
N PRO A 350 -9.10 4.62 2.73
CA PRO A 350 -8.78 6.02 2.99
C PRO A 350 -7.27 6.35 2.97
N HIS A 351 -6.38 5.34 3.04
CA HIS A 351 -4.93 5.50 3.14
C HIS A 351 -4.26 5.25 1.79
N ALA A 352 -3.22 6.04 1.49
CA ALA A 352 -2.34 5.82 0.34
C ALA A 352 -1.47 4.59 0.59
N THR A 353 -1.05 3.94 -0.49
CA THR A 353 -0.11 2.80 -0.50
C THR A 353 0.73 2.85 -1.78
N ASP A 354 1.74 2.00 -1.91
CA ASP A 354 2.53 1.85 -3.14
C ASP A 354 1.70 1.50 -4.39
N ALA A 355 0.45 1.01 -4.20
CA ALA A 355 -0.48 0.81 -5.32
C ALA A 355 -0.78 2.10 -6.09
N GLY A 356 -0.67 3.27 -5.45
CA GLY A 356 -0.82 4.56 -6.11
C GLY A 356 0.28 4.80 -7.16
N TRP A 357 1.54 4.56 -6.80
CA TRP A 357 2.68 4.69 -7.71
C TRP A 357 2.61 3.70 -8.88
N LEU A 358 2.28 2.43 -8.58
CA LEU A 358 2.12 1.40 -9.60
C LEU A 358 0.97 1.71 -10.57
N ALA A 359 -0.16 2.20 -10.06
CA ALA A 359 -1.30 2.57 -10.89
C ALA A 359 -0.98 3.79 -11.79
N GLU A 360 -0.25 4.78 -11.27
CA GLU A 360 0.23 5.92 -12.06
C GLU A 360 1.18 5.48 -13.19
N ALA A 361 1.96 4.40 -12.95
CA ALA A 361 2.81 3.77 -13.97
C ALA A 361 2.05 2.84 -14.95
N GLY A 362 0.73 2.69 -14.80
CA GLY A 362 -0.13 1.93 -15.71
C GLY A 362 -0.44 0.50 -15.28
N THR A 363 -0.03 0.06 -14.09
CA THR A 363 -0.38 -1.25 -13.52
C THR A 363 -1.83 -1.25 -13.03
N ALA A 364 -2.63 -2.25 -13.39
CA ALA A 364 -3.94 -2.46 -12.79
C ALA A 364 -3.78 -3.02 -11.36
N CYS A 365 -4.04 -2.19 -10.35
CA CYS A 365 -3.80 -2.53 -8.95
C CYS A 365 -5.09 -2.77 -8.18
N VAL A 366 -5.07 -3.74 -7.28
CA VAL A 366 -6.00 -3.86 -6.16
C VAL A 366 -5.23 -3.95 -4.84
N VAL A 367 -5.87 -3.52 -3.76
CA VAL A 367 -5.34 -3.73 -2.41
C VAL A 367 -6.14 -4.84 -1.73
N CYS A 368 -5.45 -5.87 -1.27
CA CYS A 368 -6.08 -7.00 -0.59
C CYS A 368 -5.10 -7.57 0.43
N GLY A 369 -5.36 -7.38 1.72
CA GLY A 369 -4.46 -7.86 2.76
C GLY A 369 -5.10 -8.00 4.14
N PRO A 370 -4.31 -8.54 5.10
CA PRO A 370 -4.84 -9.05 6.35
C PRO A 370 -5.16 -7.98 7.39
N ALA A 371 -4.54 -6.80 7.32
CA ALA A 371 -4.72 -5.79 8.36
C ALA A 371 -6.15 -5.23 8.39
N GLU A 372 -6.59 -4.96 9.60
CA GLU A 372 -7.88 -4.36 9.93
C GLU A 372 -7.74 -2.86 10.13
N PRO A 373 -8.81 -2.06 9.97
CA PRO A 373 -8.75 -0.63 10.26
C PRO A 373 -8.30 -0.35 11.71
N GLY A 374 -7.30 0.52 11.87
CA GLY A 374 -6.80 0.96 13.18
C GLY A 374 -5.75 0.05 13.83
N GLU A 375 -5.27 -1.01 13.15
CA GLU A 375 -4.17 -1.85 13.64
C GLU A 375 -2.79 -1.26 13.32
N ALA A 376 -2.61 -0.75 12.11
CA ALA A 376 -1.33 -0.19 11.66
C ALA A 376 -0.85 0.96 12.56
N HIS A 377 0.47 1.04 12.80
CA HIS A 377 1.16 2.09 13.54
C HIS A 377 0.81 2.19 15.04
N THR A 378 0.07 1.23 15.61
CA THR A 378 -0.28 1.24 17.03
C THR A 378 0.74 0.49 17.89
N GLU A 379 0.79 0.79 19.19
CA GLU A 379 1.59 0.04 20.16
C GLU A 379 1.09 -1.40 20.38
N THR A 380 -0.17 -1.66 20.04
CA THR A 380 -0.82 -2.99 20.12
C THR A 380 -1.02 -3.64 18.76
N GLU A 381 -0.27 -3.20 17.76
CA GLU A 381 -0.34 -3.73 16.38
C GLU A 381 -0.35 -5.25 16.36
N SER A 382 -1.31 -5.82 15.62
CA SER A 382 -1.48 -7.26 15.55
C SER A 382 -2.16 -7.71 14.26
N VAL A 383 -1.98 -8.98 13.91
CA VAL A 383 -2.64 -9.61 12.76
C VAL A 383 -3.19 -10.97 13.13
N SER A 384 -4.37 -11.31 12.63
CA SER A 384 -4.97 -12.64 12.81
C SER A 384 -4.24 -13.69 11.97
N ILE A 385 -3.81 -14.81 12.60
CA ILE A 385 -3.18 -15.93 11.93
C ILE A 385 -4.16 -16.58 10.93
N GLU A 386 -5.45 -16.62 11.24
CA GLU A 386 -6.48 -17.11 10.32
C GLU A 386 -6.56 -16.25 9.06
N VAL A 387 -6.56 -14.91 9.24
CA VAL A 387 -6.65 -13.95 8.13
C VAL A 387 -5.37 -13.99 7.28
N LEU A 388 -4.18 -14.14 7.87
CA LEU A 388 -2.95 -14.37 7.12
C LEU A 388 -3.06 -15.60 6.19
N ASN A 389 -3.53 -16.73 6.74
CA ASN A 389 -3.76 -17.95 5.95
C ASN A 389 -4.82 -17.73 4.86
N ARG A 390 -5.83 -16.92 5.12
CA ARG A 390 -6.85 -16.52 4.15
C ARG A 390 -6.23 -15.72 3.00
N CYS A 391 -5.45 -14.70 3.30
CA CYS A 391 -4.76 -13.89 2.29
C CYS A 391 -3.81 -14.74 1.42
N CYS A 392 -3.05 -15.65 2.01
CA CYS A 392 -2.23 -16.61 1.25
C CYS A 392 -3.07 -17.42 0.26
N ARG A 393 -4.27 -17.92 0.67
CA ARG A 393 -5.19 -18.61 -0.24
C ARG A 393 -5.78 -17.70 -1.31
N ILE A 394 -6.08 -16.44 -0.98
CA ILE A 394 -6.61 -15.45 -1.94
C ILE A 394 -5.57 -15.19 -3.04
N TYR A 395 -4.34 -14.89 -2.66
CA TYR A 395 -3.27 -14.60 -3.63
C TYR A 395 -2.99 -15.79 -4.54
N ARG A 396 -2.88 -16.99 -3.95
CA ARG A 396 -2.72 -18.20 -4.73
C ARG A 396 -3.91 -18.46 -5.67
N GLY A 397 -5.14 -18.34 -5.19
CA GLY A 397 -6.34 -18.54 -6.00
C GLY A 397 -6.49 -17.51 -7.12
N ALA A 398 -6.06 -16.26 -6.91
CA ALA A 398 -6.01 -15.25 -7.96
C ALA A 398 -4.99 -15.61 -9.04
N ALA A 399 -3.78 -16.04 -8.65
CA ALA A 399 -2.77 -16.51 -9.60
C ALA A 399 -3.26 -17.73 -10.40
N GLU A 400 -3.83 -18.76 -9.72
CA GLU A 400 -4.37 -19.96 -10.37
C GLU A 400 -5.51 -19.66 -11.36
N ALA A 401 -6.27 -18.60 -11.12
CA ALA A 401 -7.35 -18.18 -12.01
C ALA A 401 -6.86 -17.42 -13.26
N MET A 402 -5.64 -16.89 -13.22
CA MET A 402 -5.05 -16.06 -14.29
C MET A 402 -3.95 -16.80 -15.07
N CYS A 403 -3.56 -18.01 -14.64
CA CYS A 403 -2.52 -18.85 -15.29
C CYS A 403 -3.07 -19.72 -16.41
#